data_cad23d2647bec8ad2796c2ed4481aeb4
#
_entry.id   cad23d2647bec8ad2796c2ed4481aeb4
#
_cell.length_a   1.000
_cell.length_b   1.000
_cell.length_c   1.000
_cell.angle_alpha   90.00
_cell.angle_beta   90.00
_cell.angle_gamma   90.00
#
_symmetry.space_group_name_H-M   'P 1'
#
loop_
_entity.id
_entity.type
_entity.pdbx_description
1 polymer ?
#
loop_
_entity_poly.entity_id
_entity_poly.type
_entity_poly.pdbx_seq_one_letter_code
_entity_poly.pdbx_strand_id
1 'polypeptide(L)'
;MKKFVDVSELIKSKNPKLYKRMPRFVISWLKRTIHQDEINDFMIANKDKKNADFCQAVMDYFNCEVEIHGIENIPKEGGVVLAANHPLGGFDAIAIVSRLNGIRNDIKFIVNDLLLSIENMKDLFVGVNKH
;
A
#
# COMPACT_ATOMS: atom_id res chain seq x y z
N MET A 1 8.50 -10.39 17.34
CA MET A 1 8.57 -9.86 15.96
C MET A 1 7.78 -8.56 15.88
N LYS A 2 8.34 -7.53 15.27
CA LYS A 2 7.63 -6.25 15.10
C LYS A 2 6.50 -6.46 14.08
N LYS A 3 5.25 -6.16 14.46
CA LYS A 3 4.11 -6.24 13.55
C LYS A 3 4.16 -5.04 12.58
N PHE A 4 3.86 -5.27 11.31
CA PHE A 4 3.75 -4.21 10.31
C PHE A 4 2.49 -3.37 10.53
N VAL A 5 1.39 -4.03 10.86
CA VAL A 5 0.14 -3.39 11.24
C VAL A 5 -0.23 -3.82 12.65
N ASP A 6 -0.45 -2.86 13.55
CA ASP A 6 -1.00 -3.10 14.88
C ASP A 6 -2.07 -2.04 15.20
N VAL A 7 -3.31 -2.48 15.15
CA VAL A 7 -4.48 -1.63 15.44
C VAL A 7 -4.42 -1.03 16.83
N SER A 8 -3.93 -1.80 17.81
CA SER A 8 -3.82 -1.34 19.19
C SER A 8 -2.86 -0.15 19.31
N GLU A 9 -1.68 -0.28 18.70
CA GLU A 9 -0.67 0.78 18.71
C GLU A 9 -1.15 2.00 17.88
N LEU A 10 -1.83 1.76 16.77
CA LEU A 10 -2.38 2.83 15.94
C LEU A 10 -3.42 3.66 16.70
N ILE A 11 -4.37 3.03 17.38
CA ILE A 11 -5.39 3.73 18.17
C ILE A 11 -4.74 4.44 19.35
N LYS A 12 -3.80 3.79 20.03
CA LYS A 12 -3.08 4.35 21.18
C LYS A 12 -2.25 5.57 20.79
N SER A 13 -1.60 5.57 19.64
CA SER A 13 -0.80 6.71 19.16
C SER A 13 -1.67 7.91 18.75
N LYS A 14 -2.82 7.66 18.10
CA LYS A 14 -3.72 8.71 17.63
C LYS A 14 -4.61 9.27 18.74
N ASN A 15 -5.13 8.42 19.62
CA ASN A 15 -6.01 8.83 20.71
C ASN A 15 -5.87 7.90 21.93
N PRO A 16 -4.91 8.19 22.84
CA PRO A 16 -4.67 7.39 24.04
C PRO A 16 -5.88 7.30 24.96
N LYS A 17 -6.71 8.37 25.02
CA LYS A 17 -7.92 8.41 25.86
C LYS A 17 -8.99 7.45 25.33
N LEU A 18 -9.18 7.43 24.02
CA LEU A 18 -10.10 6.50 23.35
C LEU A 18 -9.64 5.05 23.57
N TYR A 19 -8.35 4.76 23.39
CA TYR A 19 -7.81 3.43 23.63
C TYR A 19 -8.09 2.90 25.04
N LYS A 20 -7.89 3.74 26.06
CA LYS A 20 -8.16 3.37 27.48
C LYS A 20 -9.64 3.09 27.77
N ARG A 21 -10.56 3.72 27.05
CA ARG A 21 -12.01 3.54 27.22
C ARG A 21 -12.58 2.41 26.38
N MET A 22 -11.82 1.93 25.39
CA MET A 22 -12.30 0.92 24.45
C MET A 22 -12.23 -0.47 25.06
N PRO A 23 -13.35 -1.21 25.12
CA PRO A 23 -13.35 -2.58 25.60
C PRO A 23 -12.46 -3.49 24.75
N ARG A 24 -11.82 -4.46 25.37
CA ARG A 24 -10.91 -5.41 24.68
C ARG A 24 -11.58 -6.16 23.53
N PHE A 25 -12.86 -6.49 23.67
CA PHE A 25 -13.59 -7.20 22.61
C PHE A 25 -13.75 -6.35 21.35
N VAL A 26 -13.92 -5.01 21.50
CA VAL A 26 -13.98 -4.08 20.36
C VAL A 26 -12.64 -4.03 19.63
N ILE A 27 -11.54 -3.96 20.36
CA ILE A 27 -10.20 -3.98 19.78
C ILE A 27 -9.96 -5.30 19.05
N SER A 28 -10.38 -6.43 19.65
CA SER A 28 -10.25 -7.75 19.04
C SER A 28 -11.11 -7.87 17.77
N TRP A 29 -12.32 -7.34 17.82
CA TRP A 29 -13.21 -7.29 16.66
C TRP A 29 -12.64 -6.44 15.52
N LEU A 30 -12.08 -5.24 15.83
CA LEU A 30 -11.41 -4.40 14.84
C LEU A 30 -10.23 -5.12 14.17
N LYS A 31 -9.36 -5.77 14.96
CA LYS A 31 -8.23 -6.54 14.43
C LYS A 31 -8.68 -7.62 13.45
N ARG A 32 -9.76 -8.31 13.79
CA ARG A 32 -10.33 -9.37 12.96
C ARG A 32 -10.97 -8.80 11.69
N THR A 33 -11.70 -7.69 11.80
CA THR A 33 -12.40 -7.06 10.67
C THR A 33 -11.43 -6.53 9.61
N ILE A 34 -10.27 -6.02 10.03
CA ILE A 34 -9.23 -5.56 9.11
C ILE A 34 -8.26 -6.66 8.68
N HIS A 35 -8.49 -7.91 9.11
CA HIS A 35 -7.60 -9.04 8.80
C HIS A 35 -6.13 -8.80 9.19
N GLN A 36 -5.92 -8.17 10.37
CA GLN A 36 -4.60 -7.73 10.81
C GLN A 36 -3.53 -8.83 10.75
N ASP A 37 -3.86 -10.04 11.17
CA ASP A 37 -2.89 -11.14 11.23
C ASP A 37 -2.55 -11.62 9.80
N GLU A 38 -3.54 -11.73 8.91
CA GLU A 38 -3.33 -12.07 7.50
C GLU A 38 -2.44 -11.04 6.79
N ILE A 39 -2.68 -9.74 7.04
CA ILE A 39 -1.83 -8.67 6.49
C ILE A 39 -0.40 -8.81 7.01
N ASN A 40 -0.21 -9.05 8.31
CA ASN A 40 1.13 -9.20 8.87
C ASN A 40 1.84 -10.44 8.32
N ASP A 41 1.14 -11.57 8.17
CA ASP A 41 1.70 -12.79 7.59
C ASP A 41 2.12 -12.57 6.13
N PHE A 42 1.27 -11.89 5.35
CA PHE A 42 1.61 -11.50 3.98
C PHE A 42 2.85 -10.60 3.92
N MET A 43 2.93 -9.57 4.78
CA MET A 43 4.06 -8.65 4.84
C MET A 43 5.36 -9.36 5.24
N ILE A 44 5.28 -10.33 6.15
CA ILE A 44 6.43 -11.14 6.57
C ILE A 44 6.90 -12.04 5.42
N ALA A 45 5.96 -12.70 4.75
CA ALA A 45 6.27 -13.60 3.63
C ALA A 45 6.90 -12.86 2.43
N ASN A 46 6.57 -11.58 2.26
CA ASN A 46 7.03 -10.76 1.15
C ASN A 46 8.00 -9.63 1.56
N LYS A 47 8.62 -9.73 2.75
CA LYS A 47 9.49 -8.67 3.30
C LYS A 47 10.68 -8.30 2.39
N ASP A 48 11.17 -9.24 1.60
CA ASP A 48 12.32 -9.06 0.71
C ASP A 48 11.93 -8.54 -0.68
N LYS A 49 10.63 -8.56 -0.99
CA LYS A 49 10.11 -8.01 -2.25
C LYS A 49 9.96 -6.51 -2.16
N LYS A 50 10.29 -5.80 -3.24
CA LYS A 50 10.19 -4.34 -3.32
C LYS A 50 9.53 -3.90 -4.61
N ASN A 51 8.98 -2.70 -4.58
CA ASN A 51 8.44 -2.00 -5.74
C ASN A 51 7.50 -2.89 -6.58
N ALA A 52 7.80 -3.11 -7.83
CA ALA A 52 6.97 -3.88 -8.75
C ALA A 52 6.79 -5.35 -8.31
N ASP A 53 7.83 -5.98 -7.77
CA ASP A 53 7.75 -7.38 -7.30
C ASP A 53 6.82 -7.50 -6.08
N PHE A 54 6.83 -6.50 -5.20
CA PHE A 54 5.88 -6.44 -4.09
C PHE A 54 4.45 -6.18 -4.58
N CYS A 55 4.28 -5.25 -5.52
CA CYS A 55 2.97 -4.98 -6.13
C CYS A 55 2.40 -6.21 -6.81
N GLN A 56 3.22 -6.95 -7.56
CA GLN A 56 2.78 -8.21 -8.18
C GLN A 56 2.38 -9.25 -7.12
N ALA A 57 3.14 -9.39 -6.04
CA ALA A 57 2.77 -10.30 -4.96
C ALA A 57 1.43 -9.93 -4.30
N VAL A 58 1.11 -8.64 -4.19
CA VAL A 58 -0.21 -8.19 -3.71
C VAL A 58 -1.30 -8.59 -4.69
N MET A 59 -1.09 -8.39 -6.00
CA MET A 59 -2.07 -8.80 -7.02
C MET A 59 -2.32 -10.30 -6.99
N ASP A 60 -1.26 -11.10 -6.88
CA ASP A 60 -1.34 -12.57 -6.79
C ASP A 60 -2.10 -13.02 -5.54
N TYR A 61 -1.83 -12.37 -4.39
CA TYR A 61 -2.50 -12.68 -3.13
C TYR A 61 -4.01 -12.48 -3.20
N PHE A 62 -4.45 -11.41 -3.86
CA PHE A 62 -5.87 -11.13 -4.07
C PHE A 62 -6.48 -11.84 -5.28
N ASN A 63 -5.69 -12.63 -6.00
CA ASN A 63 -6.08 -13.27 -7.26
C ASN A 63 -6.71 -12.27 -8.24
N CYS A 64 -6.09 -11.10 -8.36
CA CYS A 64 -6.57 -10.02 -9.20
C CYS A 64 -5.82 -9.98 -10.52
N GLU A 65 -6.56 -10.02 -11.61
CA GLU A 65 -6.05 -9.77 -12.94
C GLU A 65 -6.27 -8.31 -13.33
N VAL A 66 -5.25 -7.70 -13.91
CA VAL A 66 -5.32 -6.31 -14.42
C VAL A 66 -5.11 -6.34 -15.91
N GLU A 67 -6.07 -5.83 -16.64
CA GLU A 67 -5.97 -5.61 -18.08
C GLU A 67 -5.74 -4.13 -18.35
N ILE A 68 -4.79 -3.81 -19.21
CA ILE A 68 -4.49 -2.44 -19.63
C ILE A 68 -4.73 -2.31 -21.11
N HIS A 69 -5.58 -1.35 -21.47
CA HIS A 69 -5.78 -0.94 -22.86
C HIS A 69 -5.01 0.36 -23.12
N GLY A 70 -4.35 0.46 -24.27
CA GLY A 70 -3.62 1.66 -24.68
C GLY A 70 -2.26 1.83 -23.98
N ILE A 71 -1.65 0.75 -23.52
CA ILE A 71 -0.33 0.78 -22.87
C ILE A 71 0.75 1.36 -23.79
N GLU A 72 0.57 1.22 -25.09
CA GLU A 72 1.43 1.77 -26.13
C GLU A 72 1.43 3.30 -26.17
N ASN A 73 0.44 3.95 -25.58
CA ASN A 73 0.36 5.41 -25.48
C ASN A 73 1.25 5.96 -24.35
N ILE A 74 1.80 5.11 -23.50
CA ILE A 74 2.70 5.54 -22.44
C ILE A 74 4.11 5.72 -23.01
N PRO A 75 4.67 6.94 -22.98
CA PRO A 75 6.03 7.19 -23.45
C PRO A 75 7.04 6.37 -22.68
N LYS A 76 7.91 5.65 -23.37
CA LYS A 76 8.98 4.86 -22.73
C LYS A 76 10.07 5.72 -22.12
N GLU A 77 10.26 6.93 -22.64
CA GLU A 77 11.27 7.89 -22.24
C GLU A 77 10.64 9.27 -22.01
N GLY A 78 11.39 10.14 -21.32
CA GLY A 78 10.94 11.48 -21.00
C GLY A 78 9.97 11.58 -19.83
N GLY A 79 9.72 12.80 -19.37
CA GLY A 79 8.77 13.08 -18.29
C GLY A 79 7.33 12.91 -18.73
N VAL A 80 6.54 12.23 -17.90
CA VAL A 80 5.09 12.07 -18.11
C VAL A 80 4.38 12.15 -16.76
N VAL A 81 3.20 12.74 -16.76
CA VAL A 81 2.30 12.73 -15.61
C VAL A 81 1.09 11.87 -15.96
N LEU A 82 0.88 10.82 -15.17
CA LEU A 82 -0.32 9.99 -15.25
C LEU A 82 -1.33 10.48 -14.22
N ALA A 83 -2.48 10.91 -14.68
CA ALA A 83 -3.60 11.28 -13.82
C ALA A 83 -4.72 10.26 -13.96
N ALA A 84 -5.20 9.74 -12.85
CA ALA A 84 -6.26 8.74 -12.82
C ALA A 84 -7.27 9.03 -11.71
N ASN A 85 -8.50 8.57 -11.88
CA ASN A 85 -9.41 8.44 -10.74
C ASN A 85 -8.86 7.39 -9.76
N HIS A 86 -9.28 7.47 -8.50
CA HIS A 86 -8.68 6.70 -7.42
C HIS A 86 -9.74 6.03 -6.51
N PRO A 87 -10.62 5.21 -7.09
CA PRO A 87 -11.76 4.64 -6.34
C PRO A 87 -11.34 3.56 -5.33
N LEU A 88 -10.26 2.82 -5.58
CA LEU A 88 -9.82 1.70 -4.75
C LEU A 88 -8.66 2.06 -3.81
N GLY A 89 -8.29 3.34 -3.74
CA GLY A 89 -7.21 3.79 -2.88
C GLY A 89 -5.85 3.22 -3.30
N GLY A 90 -5.02 2.82 -2.35
CA GLY A 90 -3.68 2.31 -2.63
C GLY A 90 -3.61 1.14 -3.62
N PHE A 91 -4.72 0.42 -3.81
CA PHE A 91 -4.77 -0.71 -4.72
C PHE A 91 -4.64 -0.30 -6.19
N ASP A 92 -5.16 0.88 -6.57
CA ASP A 92 -5.00 1.40 -7.93
C ASP A 92 -3.52 1.61 -8.29
N ALA A 93 -2.74 2.18 -7.35
CA ALA A 93 -1.31 2.37 -7.53
C ALA A 93 -0.56 1.03 -7.66
N ILE A 94 -0.91 0.05 -6.84
CA ILE A 94 -0.34 -1.31 -6.89
C ILE A 94 -0.61 -1.96 -8.26
N ALA A 95 -1.84 -1.86 -8.74
CA ALA A 95 -2.23 -2.39 -10.05
C ALA A 95 -1.43 -1.74 -11.19
N ILE A 96 -1.31 -0.40 -11.19
CA ILE A 96 -0.53 0.33 -12.19
C ILE A 96 0.94 -0.11 -12.17
N VAL A 97 1.58 -0.16 -11.00
CA VAL A 97 3.00 -0.54 -10.88
C VAL A 97 3.21 -1.97 -11.35
N SER A 98 2.33 -2.91 -10.97
CA SER A 98 2.47 -4.31 -11.36
C SER A 98 2.48 -4.50 -12.89
N ARG A 99 1.73 -3.67 -13.61
CA ARG A 99 1.59 -3.76 -15.08
C ARG A 99 2.57 -2.91 -15.86
N LEU A 100 3.10 -1.85 -15.28
CA LEU A 100 4.12 -1.03 -15.93
C LEU A 100 5.54 -1.54 -15.68
N ASN A 101 5.72 -2.61 -14.93
CA ASN A 101 7.00 -3.25 -14.72
C ASN A 101 7.65 -3.68 -16.05
N GLY A 102 8.89 -3.26 -16.26
CA GLY A 102 9.60 -3.50 -17.51
C GLY A 102 9.28 -2.51 -18.65
N ILE A 103 8.26 -1.67 -18.50
CA ILE A 103 7.92 -0.57 -19.45
C ILE A 103 8.46 0.75 -18.91
N ARG A 104 8.08 1.08 -17.66
CA ARG A 104 8.55 2.24 -16.91
C ARG A 104 8.87 1.82 -15.48
N ASN A 105 10.15 1.82 -15.13
CA ASN A 105 10.61 1.49 -13.79
C ASN A 105 10.90 2.73 -12.93
N ASP A 106 10.69 3.92 -13.49
CA ASP A 106 10.92 5.23 -12.88
C ASP A 106 9.65 5.88 -12.31
N ILE A 107 8.60 5.09 -12.11
CA ILE A 107 7.31 5.55 -11.62
C ILE A 107 7.44 6.10 -10.19
N LYS A 108 6.79 7.25 -9.95
CA LYS A 108 6.66 7.85 -8.62
C LYS A 108 5.20 8.22 -8.36
N PHE A 109 4.77 8.01 -7.12
CA PHE A 109 3.45 8.43 -6.66
C PHE A 109 3.57 9.51 -5.61
N ILE A 110 2.75 10.53 -5.74
CA ILE A 110 2.58 11.56 -4.71
C ILE A 110 1.65 10.98 -3.64
N VAL A 111 2.16 10.82 -2.43
CA VAL A 111 1.44 10.15 -1.34
C VAL A 111 1.46 10.98 -0.06
N ASN A 112 0.53 10.69 0.85
CA ASN A 112 0.57 11.23 2.20
C ASN A 112 1.61 10.48 3.07
N ASP A 113 1.98 11.08 4.21
CA ASP A 113 3.02 10.55 5.10
C ASP A 113 2.72 9.14 5.64
N LEU A 114 1.45 8.75 5.73
CA LEU A 114 1.07 7.43 6.22
C LEU A 114 1.61 6.31 5.34
N LEU A 115 1.58 6.49 4.02
CA LEU A 115 2.04 5.48 3.07
C LEU A 115 3.56 5.37 3.01
N LEU A 116 4.30 6.41 3.41
CA LEU A 116 5.77 6.37 3.47
C LEU A 116 6.31 5.32 4.45
N SER A 117 5.48 4.81 5.35
CA SER A 117 5.85 3.75 6.28
C SER A 117 5.92 2.35 5.65
N ILE A 118 5.44 2.20 4.41
CA ILE A 118 5.47 0.92 3.67
C ILE A 118 6.84 0.76 3.01
N GLU A 119 7.77 0.13 3.72
CA GLU A 119 9.16 -0.05 3.27
C GLU A 119 9.30 -0.76 1.92
N ASN A 120 8.39 -1.69 1.61
CA ASN A 120 8.38 -2.43 0.34
C ASN A 120 8.13 -1.54 -0.89
N MET A 121 7.49 -0.37 -0.70
CA MET A 121 7.12 0.56 -1.77
C MET A 121 7.79 1.93 -1.62
N LYS A 122 8.70 2.08 -0.69
CA LYS A 122 9.30 3.36 -0.33
C LYS A 122 9.91 4.11 -1.52
N ASP A 123 10.55 3.38 -2.42
CA ASP A 123 11.19 3.96 -3.60
C ASP A 123 10.19 4.49 -4.64
N LEU A 124 8.93 4.08 -4.55
CA LEU A 124 7.85 4.55 -5.44
C LEU A 124 7.19 5.84 -4.93
N PHE A 125 7.44 6.24 -3.69
CA PHE A 125 6.68 7.29 -3.03
C PHE A 125 7.43 8.61 -2.94
N VAL A 126 6.70 9.69 -3.19
CA VAL A 126 7.10 11.06 -2.92
C VAL A 126 6.12 11.65 -1.93
N GLY A 127 6.58 11.93 -0.72
CA GLY A 127 5.74 12.50 0.33
C GLY A 127 5.39 13.96 0.05
N VAL A 128 4.14 14.34 0.31
CA VAL A 128 3.69 15.74 0.30
C VAL A 128 3.38 16.16 1.72
N ASN A 129 4.15 17.10 2.24
CA ASN A 129 3.84 17.73 3.52
C ASN A 129 2.59 18.61 3.35
N LYS A 130 1.53 18.27 4.06
CA LYS A 130 0.43 19.21 4.27
C LYS A 130 0.84 20.19 5.38
N HIS A 131 1.20 21.39 4.98
CA HIS A 131 1.29 22.52 5.89
C HIS A 131 -0.11 23.00 6.28
#